data_f8bb8e55fbf404165e06a40eed557e35
#
_entry.id   f8bb8e55fbf404165e06a40eed557e35
#
_cell.length_a   1.000
_cell.length_b   1.000
_cell.length_c   1.000
_cell.angle_alpha   90.00
_cell.angle_beta   90.00
_cell.angle_gamma   90.00
#
_symmetry.space_group_name_H-M   'P 1'
#
loop_
_entity.id
_entity.type
_entity.pdbx_description
1 polymer ?
#
loop_
_entity_poly.entity_id
_entity_poly.type
_entity_poly.pdbx_seq_one_letter_code
_entity_poly.pdbx_strand_id
1 'polypeptide(L)'
;MFRCNRSLLPGFVLMCAVVGSVTPAHSSESTTAVKYERIPPGAFSVVAQVRAKPGKEAQLRAVTLPLIALVRSDPNNLVYFLQEDREAPGHFIFYEVFANREHFEAHNNMPYVKAWFAKLPELAQGGVEVMRMEVLATPKK
;
A
#
# COMPACT_ATOMS: atom_id res chain seq x y z
N MET A 1 59.79 -4.00 61.16
CA MET A 1 60.90 -3.07 60.90
C MET A 1 60.55 -2.20 59.74
N PHE A 2 60.36 -0.91 59.97
CA PHE A 2 60.70 0.26 59.15
C PHE A 2 60.34 0.24 57.69
N ARG A 3 59.76 1.21 57.01
CA ARG A 3 59.45 2.66 57.14
C ARG A 3 58.72 2.98 55.83
N CYS A 4 57.59 3.62 55.86
CA CYS A 4 57.40 5.04 55.59
C CYS A 4 58.09 5.57 54.32
N ASN A 5 57.36 6.01 53.29
CA ASN A 5 57.20 7.41 52.98
C ASN A 5 56.47 7.75 51.66
N ARG A 6 55.55 8.68 51.74
CA ARG A 6 55.28 9.87 50.89
C ARG A 6 54.86 9.70 49.46
N SER A 7 53.59 10.03 49.24
CA SER A 7 53.14 11.30 48.62
C SER A 7 53.60 11.56 47.19
N LEU A 8 52.66 11.63 46.29
CA LEU A 8 52.42 12.79 45.43
C LEU A 8 51.19 12.51 44.49
N LEU A 9 50.11 13.20 44.76
CA LEU A 9 49.16 13.62 43.73
C LEU A 9 49.83 14.73 42.92
N PRO A 10 49.51 15.03 41.65
CA PRO A 10 48.17 15.35 41.15
C PRO A 10 47.98 14.98 39.68
N GLY A 11 46.79 15.09 39.23
CA GLY A 11 46.47 15.09 37.78
C GLY A 11 45.02 14.81 37.51
N PHE A 12 44.15 15.73 37.94
CA PHE A 12 42.76 15.75 37.46
C PHE A 12 42.76 16.15 35.99
N VAL A 13 42.67 15.19 35.08
CA VAL A 13 42.30 15.47 33.68
C VAL A 13 40.79 15.37 33.58
N LEU A 14 40.17 16.53 33.53
CA LEU A 14 38.75 16.70 33.26
C LEU A 14 38.49 16.36 31.79
N MET A 15 38.08 15.12 31.51
CA MET A 15 37.69 14.69 30.19
C MET A 15 36.23 15.09 30.00
N CYS A 16 36.02 16.23 29.32
CA CYS A 16 34.68 16.62 28.85
C CYS A 16 34.17 15.60 27.85
N ALA A 17 33.30 14.72 28.31
CA ALA A 17 32.50 13.87 27.42
C ALA A 17 31.44 14.74 26.71
N VAL A 18 31.70 15.05 25.45
CA VAL A 18 30.68 15.63 24.57
C VAL A 18 29.67 14.53 24.27
N VAL A 19 28.58 14.52 25.02
CA VAL A 19 27.42 13.68 24.71
C VAL A 19 26.74 14.31 23.49
N GLY A 20 27.11 13.83 22.32
CA GLY A 20 26.41 14.15 21.09
C GLY A 20 25.01 13.55 21.14
N SER A 21 23.99 14.38 21.29
CA SER A 21 22.60 13.99 21.16
C SER A 21 22.35 13.60 19.70
N VAL A 22 22.34 12.28 19.44
CA VAL A 22 21.87 11.75 18.17
C VAL A 22 20.34 11.83 18.19
N THR A 23 19.78 12.88 17.61
CA THR A 23 18.35 12.94 17.32
C THR A 23 18.07 11.93 16.21
N PRO A 24 17.19 10.94 16.43
CA PRO A 24 16.77 10.07 15.34
C PRO A 24 16.05 10.95 14.30
N ALA A 25 16.59 10.99 13.09
CA ALA A 25 15.87 11.55 11.96
C ALA A 25 14.63 10.68 11.74
N HIS A 26 13.47 11.16 12.16
CA HIS A 26 12.19 10.64 11.72
C HIS A 26 12.12 10.90 10.21
N SER A 27 12.41 9.88 9.41
CA SER A 27 11.98 9.86 8.03
C SER A 27 10.46 9.81 8.08
N SER A 28 9.82 10.95 7.83
CA SER A 28 8.38 11.00 7.57
C SER A 28 8.14 10.21 6.27
N GLU A 29 7.81 8.93 6.39
CA GLU A 29 7.15 8.21 5.31
C GLU A 29 5.92 9.05 4.96
N SER A 30 5.95 9.64 3.77
CA SER A 30 4.81 10.34 3.20
C SER A 30 3.74 9.30 2.92
N THR A 31 2.98 8.94 3.95
CA THR A 31 1.78 8.14 3.79
C THR A 31 0.83 9.00 2.96
N THR A 32 0.68 8.67 1.68
CA THR A 32 -0.29 9.32 0.81
C THR A 32 -1.67 8.95 1.31
N ALA A 33 -2.18 9.71 2.27
CA ALA A 33 -3.51 9.51 2.81
C ALA A 33 -4.55 9.75 1.70
N VAL A 34 -5.55 8.88 1.63
CA VAL A 34 -6.71 9.09 0.75
C VAL A 34 -7.42 10.36 1.23
N LYS A 35 -7.50 11.35 0.36
CA LYS A 35 -8.21 12.61 0.63
C LYS A 35 -9.55 12.55 -0.09
N TYR A 36 -10.62 12.41 0.67
CA TYR A 36 -11.99 12.36 0.14
C TYR A 36 -12.35 13.60 -0.68
N GLU A 37 -11.76 14.76 -0.37
CA GLU A 37 -11.95 16.03 -1.11
C GLU A 37 -11.41 15.96 -2.56
N ARG A 38 -10.57 14.97 -2.86
CA ARG A 38 -10.05 14.75 -4.22
C ARG A 38 -10.95 13.88 -5.07
N ILE A 39 -11.97 13.26 -4.48
CA ILE A 39 -12.91 12.42 -5.21
C ILE A 39 -14.03 13.34 -5.72
N PRO A 40 -14.11 13.60 -7.03
CA PRO A 40 -15.14 14.48 -7.56
C PRO A 40 -16.52 13.83 -7.45
N PRO A 41 -17.58 14.62 -7.33
CA PRO A 41 -18.95 14.14 -7.53
C PRO A 41 -19.07 13.46 -8.92
N GLY A 42 -19.77 12.33 -8.98
CA GLY A 42 -19.88 11.58 -10.22
C GLY A 42 -18.63 10.77 -10.60
N ALA A 43 -17.64 10.66 -9.69
CA ALA A 43 -16.49 9.79 -9.90
C ALA A 43 -16.94 8.36 -10.20
N PHE A 44 -16.23 7.71 -11.11
CA PHE A 44 -16.51 6.33 -11.52
C PHE A 44 -15.91 5.36 -10.53
N SER A 45 -16.72 4.58 -9.84
CA SER A 45 -16.24 3.56 -8.93
C SER A 45 -16.52 2.15 -9.40
N VAL A 46 -15.65 1.23 -9.00
CA VAL A 46 -15.72 -0.17 -9.39
C VAL A 46 -15.54 -1.03 -8.15
N VAL A 47 -16.41 -2.03 -8.03
CA VAL A 47 -16.14 -3.22 -7.22
C VAL A 47 -15.98 -4.38 -8.18
N ALA A 48 -14.81 -5.00 -8.16
CA ALA A 48 -14.53 -6.19 -8.92
C ALA A 48 -14.21 -7.34 -7.99
N GLN A 49 -14.52 -8.55 -8.37
CA GLN A 49 -14.15 -9.74 -7.62
C GLN A 49 -13.66 -10.86 -8.52
N VAL A 50 -12.76 -11.67 -7.98
CA VAL A 50 -12.22 -12.84 -8.64
C VAL A 50 -12.05 -13.96 -7.61
N ARG A 51 -12.35 -15.19 -7.99
CA ARG A 51 -12.19 -16.37 -7.14
C ARG A 51 -11.19 -17.33 -7.75
N ALA A 52 -10.32 -17.87 -6.92
CA ALA A 52 -9.39 -18.91 -7.34
C ALA A 52 -10.14 -20.21 -7.71
N LYS A 53 -9.63 -20.93 -8.66
CA LYS A 53 -9.97 -22.34 -8.83
C LYS A 53 -9.49 -23.15 -7.62
N PRO A 54 -10.15 -24.27 -7.28
CA PRO A 54 -9.68 -25.14 -6.20
C PRO A 54 -8.21 -25.51 -6.34
N GLY A 55 -7.43 -25.28 -5.30
CA GLY A 55 -5.96 -25.54 -5.26
C GLY A 55 -5.11 -24.48 -5.97
N LYS A 56 -5.70 -23.37 -6.44
CA LYS A 56 -4.99 -22.26 -7.10
C LYS A 56 -4.93 -20.98 -6.26
N GLU A 57 -5.40 -21.03 -5.02
CA GLU A 57 -5.53 -19.86 -4.12
C GLU A 57 -4.19 -19.12 -3.95
N ALA A 58 -3.14 -19.88 -3.60
CA ALA A 58 -1.80 -19.31 -3.42
C ALA A 58 -1.21 -18.74 -4.71
N GLN A 59 -1.48 -19.39 -5.85
CA GLN A 59 -1.00 -18.93 -7.15
C GLN A 59 -1.72 -17.66 -7.60
N LEU A 60 -3.05 -17.60 -7.45
CA LEU A 60 -3.82 -16.40 -7.76
C LEU A 60 -3.38 -15.24 -6.85
N ARG A 61 -3.19 -15.50 -5.55
CA ARG A 61 -2.67 -14.52 -4.61
C ARG A 61 -1.32 -13.96 -5.05
N ALA A 62 -0.37 -14.82 -5.42
CA ALA A 62 0.97 -14.41 -5.83
C ALA A 62 1.00 -13.49 -7.06
N VAL A 63 0.08 -13.70 -8.02
CA VAL A 63 -0.01 -12.83 -9.20
C VAL A 63 -0.86 -11.58 -8.98
N THR A 64 -1.70 -11.56 -7.94
CA THR A 64 -2.61 -10.44 -7.66
C THR A 64 -1.99 -9.41 -6.71
N LEU A 65 -1.23 -9.82 -5.70
CA LEU A 65 -0.60 -8.91 -4.74
C LEU A 65 0.26 -7.80 -5.37
N PRO A 66 1.07 -8.05 -6.42
CA PRO A 66 1.85 -6.99 -7.06
C PRO A 66 1.02 -5.84 -7.64
N LEU A 67 -0.27 -6.07 -7.93
CA LEU A 67 -1.16 -5.02 -8.41
C LEU A 67 -1.29 -3.86 -7.41
N ILE A 68 -1.12 -4.10 -6.11
CA ILE A 68 -1.26 -3.06 -5.09
C ILE A 68 -0.32 -1.88 -5.38
N ALA A 69 0.95 -2.14 -5.62
CA ALA A 69 1.92 -1.09 -5.90
C ALA A 69 1.69 -0.48 -7.29
N LEU A 70 1.41 -1.31 -8.28
CA LEU A 70 1.23 -0.88 -9.67
C LEU A 70 0.01 0.03 -9.83
N VAL A 71 -1.15 -0.36 -9.27
CA VAL A 71 -2.38 0.43 -9.38
C VAL A 71 -2.27 1.72 -8.54
N ARG A 72 -1.66 1.66 -7.36
CA ARG A 72 -1.46 2.87 -6.53
C ARG A 72 -0.49 3.87 -7.16
N SER A 73 0.34 3.46 -8.10
CA SER A 73 1.19 4.35 -8.88
C SER A 73 0.53 4.88 -10.17
N ASP A 74 -0.65 4.36 -10.53
CA ASP A 74 -1.40 4.82 -11.71
C ASP A 74 -2.06 6.18 -11.41
N PRO A 75 -1.71 7.25 -12.13
CA PRO A 75 -2.27 8.58 -11.90
C PRO A 75 -3.78 8.66 -12.20
N ASN A 76 -4.33 7.69 -12.93
CA ASN A 76 -5.76 7.62 -13.25
C ASN A 76 -6.57 7.05 -12.09
N ASN A 77 -5.95 6.32 -11.15
CA ASN A 77 -6.62 5.72 -10.01
C ASN A 77 -6.57 6.67 -8.79
N LEU A 78 -7.72 7.00 -8.22
CA LEU A 78 -7.83 7.86 -7.05
C LEU A 78 -7.84 7.07 -5.74
N VAL A 79 -8.43 5.87 -5.76
CA VAL A 79 -8.53 4.98 -4.60
C VAL A 79 -8.39 3.54 -5.07
N TYR A 80 -7.56 2.78 -4.39
CA TYR A 80 -7.41 1.34 -4.64
C TYR A 80 -7.27 0.56 -3.34
N PHE A 81 -8.18 -0.37 -3.14
CA PHE A 81 -8.09 -1.40 -2.11
C PHE A 81 -8.20 -2.78 -2.73
N LEU A 82 -7.18 -3.60 -2.51
CA LEU A 82 -7.24 -5.04 -2.75
C LEU A 82 -7.48 -5.73 -1.41
N GLN A 83 -8.51 -6.54 -1.37
CA GLN A 83 -8.96 -7.27 -0.18
C GLN A 83 -9.04 -8.75 -0.50
N GLU A 84 -8.79 -9.59 0.48
CA GLU A 84 -9.04 -11.03 0.40
C GLU A 84 -10.05 -11.41 1.47
N ASP A 85 -11.04 -12.18 1.11
CA ASP A 85 -12.04 -12.70 2.04
C ASP A 85 -11.39 -13.63 3.06
N ARG A 86 -11.54 -13.33 4.35
CA ARG A 86 -10.93 -14.12 5.44
C ARG A 86 -11.54 -15.52 5.56
N GLU A 87 -12.80 -15.66 5.18
CA GLU A 87 -13.55 -16.93 5.28
C GLU A 87 -13.46 -17.74 3.99
N ALA A 88 -13.01 -17.10 2.88
CA ALA A 88 -12.85 -17.74 1.59
C ALA A 88 -11.49 -17.37 0.96
N PRO A 89 -10.37 -17.97 1.42
CA PRO A 89 -9.06 -17.74 0.83
C PRO A 89 -9.05 -17.93 -0.68
N GLY A 90 -8.38 -17.01 -1.41
CA GLY A 90 -8.40 -16.99 -2.87
C GLY A 90 -9.59 -16.24 -3.48
N HIS A 91 -10.47 -15.67 -2.66
CA HIS A 91 -11.49 -14.74 -3.10
C HIS A 91 -11.00 -13.30 -2.89
N PHE A 92 -10.68 -12.60 -3.97
CA PHE A 92 -10.17 -11.23 -3.96
C PHE A 92 -11.24 -10.26 -4.40
N ILE A 93 -11.30 -9.11 -3.70
CA ILE A 93 -12.21 -8.02 -3.98
C ILE A 93 -11.37 -6.76 -4.18
N PHE A 94 -11.63 -6.08 -5.28
CA PHE A 94 -11.02 -4.81 -5.66
C PHE A 94 -12.06 -3.72 -5.46
N TYR A 95 -11.69 -2.68 -4.74
CA TYR A 95 -12.44 -1.44 -4.68
C TYR A 95 -11.61 -0.33 -5.30
N GLU A 96 -12.13 0.29 -6.34
CA GLU A 96 -11.42 1.25 -7.14
C GLU A 96 -12.26 2.49 -7.38
N VAL A 97 -11.63 3.65 -7.43
CA VAL A 97 -12.27 4.91 -7.80
C VAL A 97 -11.40 5.63 -8.82
N PHE A 98 -12.02 6.07 -9.88
CA PHE A 98 -11.46 6.85 -10.97
C PHE A 98 -12.19 8.18 -11.09
N ALA A 99 -11.53 9.23 -11.59
CA ALA A 99 -12.18 10.53 -11.75
C ALA A 99 -13.40 10.46 -12.71
N ASN A 100 -13.33 9.58 -13.70
CA ASN A 100 -14.35 9.36 -14.72
C ASN A 100 -14.15 8.00 -15.40
N ARG A 101 -15.03 7.69 -16.35
CA ARG A 101 -14.98 6.44 -17.13
C ARG A 101 -13.73 6.34 -18.01
N GLU A 102 -13.29 7.42 -18.59
CA GLU A 102 -12.10 7.47 -19.48
C GLU A 102 -10.84 7.06 -18.73
N HIS A 103 -10.69 7.47 -17.47
CA HIS A 103 -9.60 7.04 -16.60
C HIS A 103 -9.66 5.54 -16.29
N PHE A 104 -10.85 5.00 -16.03
CA PHE A 104 -11.03 3.57 -15.86
C PHE A 104 -10.67 2.77 -17.14
N GLU A 105 -11.08 3.24 -18.32
CA GLU A 105 -10.73 2.59 -19.58
C GLU A 105 -9.21 2.67 -19.87
N ALA A 106 -8.57 3.80 -19.55
CA ALA A 106 -7.11 3.94 -19.64
C ALA A 106 -6.39 2.97 -18.71
N HIS A 107 -6.84 2.85 -17.44
CA HIS A 107 -6.34 1.88 -16.49
C HIS A 107 -6.42 0.44 -17.02
N ASN A 108 -7.58 0.01 -17.53
CA ASN A 108 -7.74 -1.32 -18.09
C ASN A 108 -6.81 -1.61 -19.28
N ASN A 109 -6.33 -0.59 -19.96
CA ASN A 109 -5.37 -0.70 -21.04
C ASN A 109 -3.92 -0.79 -20.60
N MET A 110 -3.61 -0.61 -19.33
CA MET A 110 -2.26 -0.69 -18.80
C MET A 110 -1.67 -2.10 -19.00
N PRO A 111 -0.37 -2.20 -19.37
CA PRO A 111 0.26 -3.49 -19.66
C PRO A 111 0.16 -4.49 -18.49
N TYR A 112 0.30 -4.01 -17.25
CA TYR A 112 0.23 -4.87 -16.07
C TYR A 112 -1.18 -5.42 -15.81
N VAL A 113 -2.23 -4.64 -16.12
CA VAL A 113 -3.61 -5.09 -16.02
C VAL A 113 -3.86 -6.20 -17.04
N LYS A 114 -3.49 -5.98 -18.29
CA LYS A 114 -3.59 -6.98 -19.36
C LYS A 114 -2.81 -8.27 -19.04
N ALA A 115 -1.60 -8.12 -18.51
CA ALA A 115 -0.77 -9.26 -18.11
C ALA A 115 -1.39 -10.06 -16.95
N TRP A 116 -2.06 -9.39 -16.02
CA TRP A 116 -2.79 -10.06 -14.95
C TRP A 116 -4.01 -10.80 -15.50
N PHE A 117 -4.85 -10.16 -16.32
CA PHE A 117 -6.00 -10.80 -16.96
C PHE A 117 -5.62 -12.04 -17.77
N ALA A 118 -4.48 -12.03 -18.45
CA ALA A 118 -3.99 -13.17 -19.23
C ALA A 118 -3.71 -14.43 -18.39
N LYS A 119 -3.52 -14.29 -17.09
CA LYS A 119 -3.28 -15.41 -16.16
C LYS A 119 -4.57 -16.03 -15.60
N LEU A 120 -5.67 -15.29 -15.65
CA LEU A 120 -6.91 -15.70 -14.98
C LEU A 120 -7.53 -16.99 -15.56
N PRO A 121 -7.48 -17.28 -16.87
CA PRO A 121 -8.04 -18.52 -17.39
C PRO A 121 -7.48 -19.79 -16.74
N GLU A 122 -6.23 -19.74 -16.25
CA GLU A 122 -5.60 -20.87 -15.55
C GLU A 122 -5.88 -20.87 -14.04
N LEU A 123 -6.06 -19.69 -13.44
CA LEU A 123 -6.04 -19.50 -11.99
C LEU A 123 -7.42 -19.23 -11.40
N ALA A 124 -8.30 -18.57 -12.15
CA ALA A 124 -9.57 -18.09 -11.64
C ALA A 124 -10.78 -18.91 -12.16
N GLN A 125 -11.77 -19.01 -11.29
CA GLN A 125 -13.07 -19.58 -11.63
C GLN A 125 -14.00 -18.47 -12.13
N GLY A 126 -14.56 -18.62 -13.32
CA GLY A 126 -15.59 -17.71 -13.84
C GLY A 126 -15.11 -16.33 -14.31
N GLY A 127 -13.79 -16.04 -14.23
CA GLY A 127 -13.25 -14.73 -14.60
C GLY A 127 -13.44 -13.67 -13.52
N VAL A 128 -13.54 -12.39 -13.93
CA VAL A 128 -13.75 -11.23 -13.04
C VAL A 128 -15.17 -10.74 -13.14
N GLU A 129 -15.88 -10.70 -12.03
CA GLU A 129 -17.19 -10.06 -11.94
C GLU A 129 -17.00 -8.58 -11.57
N VAL A 130 -17.66 -7.68 -12.28
CA VAL A 130 -17.46 -6.23 -12.14
C VAL A 130 -18.76 -5.50 -11.95
N MET A 131 -18.89 -4.78 -10.83
CA MET A 131 -19.93 -3.80 -10.59
C MET A 131 -19.37 -2.39 -10.86
N ARG A 132 -20.10 -1.62 -11.67
CA ARG A 132 -19.75 -0.23 -12.03
C ARG A 132 -20.75 0.71 -11.38
N MET A 133 -20.23 1.72 -10.68
CA MET A 133 -21.04 2.60 -9.85
C MET A 133 -20.56 4.05 -10.01
N GLU A 134 -21.38 4.95 -9.52
CA GLU A 134 -21.07 6.38 -9.42
C GLU A 134 -20.95 6.77 -7.96
N VAL A 135 -19.94 7.57 -7.63
CA VAL A 135 -19.81 8.14 -6.29
C VAL A 135 -20.82 9.26 -6.12
N LEU A 136 -21.80 9.05 -5.26
CA LEU A 136 -22.83 10.04 -4.98
C LEU A 136 -22.25 11.19 -4.15
N ALA A 137 -22.58 12.42 -4.53
CA ALA A 137 -22.26 13.62 -3.75
C ALA A 137 -23.44 14.01 -2.87
N THR A 138 -23.12 14.52 -1.68
CA THR A 138 -24.13 15.22 -0.88
C THR A 138 -24.46 16.53 -1.60
N PRO A 139 -25.75 16.86 -1.81
CA PRO A 139 -26.13 18.15 -2.37
C PRO A 139 -25.50 19.27 -1.56
N LYS A 140 -24.82 20.23 -2.20
CA LYS A 140 -24.37 21.44 -1.53
C LYS A 140 -25.62 22.19 -1.03
N LYS A 141 -25.67 22.47 0.28
CA LYS A 141 -26.69 23.33 0.90
C LYS A 141 -26.54 24.76 0.39
#